data_942297f3a75332b8cfd86d19016928d5
#
_entry.id   942297f3a75332b8cfd86d19016928d5
#
_cell.length_a   1.000
_cell.length_b   1.000
_cell.length_c   1.000
_cell.angle_alpha   90.00
_cell.angle_beta   90.00
_cell.angle_gamma   90.00
#
_symmetry.space_group_name_H-M   'P 1'
#
loop_
_entity.id
_entity.type
_entity.pdbx_description
1 polymer ?
#
loop_
_entity_poly.entity_id
_entity_poly.type
_entity_poly.pdbx_seq_one_letter_code
_entity_poly.pdbx_strand_id
1 'polypeptide(L)'
;RFPQQLFYLRGNHDSFSEEIAKGGVPQGLLWSKALIKTRGEDYKQEMEAFYRQLPYVAFSKHVIACHAAPPTSPTTPDMLVNIKDNPKLINELINTRMRAPNRPSGYTRGDIKKFRKCLQVSKSTPVIVGHTPLSVDDTLWENVGDIENHHILYSSDSRWVGVMAQIGEHIYPFRYPVESLIPVINSLDD
;
A
#
# COMPACT_ATOMS: atom_id res chain seq x y z
N ARG A 1 8.22 -17.81 6.95
CA ARG A 1 7.91 -19.20 6.60
C ARG A 1 7.69 -19.38 5.10
N PHE A 2 7.29 -18.30 4.38
CA PHE A 2 7.01 -18.33 2.94
C PHE A 2 7.63 -17.12 2.22
N PRO A 3 8.96 -16.95 2.24
CA PRO A 3 9.62 -15.72 1.76
C PRO A 3 9.50 -15.50 0.24
N GLN A 4 9.10 -16.53 -0.51
CA GLN A 4 8.88 -16.43 -1.97
C GLN A 4 7.40 -16.38 -2.35
N GLN A 5 6.50 -16.35 -1.38
CA GLN A 5 5.04 -16.42 -1.61
C GLN A 5 4.30 -15.22 -1.00
N LEU A 6 4.89 -14.55 -0.02
CA LEU A 6 4.31 -13.39 0.64
C LEU A 6 5.22 -12.18 0.48
N PHE A 7 4.69 -11.12 -0.14
CA PHE A 7 5.38 -9.85 -0.34
C PHE A 7 4.60 -8.75 0.37
N TYR A 8 5.21 -8.15 1.38
CA TYR A 8 4.64 -7.02 2.10
C TYR A 8 5.15 -5.72 1.45
N LEU A 9 4.25 -4.85 1.02
CA LEU A 9 4.61 -3.56 0.45
C LEU A 9 4.63 -2.49 1.54
N ARG A 10 5.64 -1.62 1.48
CA ARG A 10 5.79 -0.53 2.43
C ARG A 10 4.72 0.53 2.22
N GLY A 11 4.00 0.83 3.30
CA GLY A 11 3.08 1.95 3.39
C GLY A 11 3.67 3.14 4.15
N ASN A 12 2.90 4.21 4.22
CA ASN A 12 3.29 5.44 4.91
C ASN A 12 3.28 5.32 6.44
N HIS A 13 2.64 4.29 7.00
CA HIS A 13 2.65 4.00 8.43
C HIS A 13 3.71 2.97 8.85
N ASP A 14 4.46 2.39 7.93
CA ASP A 14 5.51 1.43 8.20
C ASP A 14 6.83 2.14 8.57
N SER A 15 6.77 2.97 9.60
CA SER A 15 7.88 3.74 10.15
C SER A 15 7.55 4.19 11.57
N PHE A 16 8.58 4.51 12.35
CA PHE A 16 8.46 5.11 13.68
C PHE A 16 8.74 6.63 13.67
N SER A 17 8.70 7.25 12.50
CA SER A 17 8.89 8.69 12.35
C SER A 17 7.81 9.50 13.06
N GLU A 18 8.22 10.60 13.71
CA GLU A 18 7.31 11.57 14.31
C GLU A 18 6.44 12.29 13.27
N GLU A 19 6.89 12.32 12.01
CA GLU A 19 6.15 12.90 10.89
C GLU A 19 4.88 12.13 10.53
N ILE A 20 4.78 10.85 10.97
CA ILE A 20 3.57 10.06 10.78
C ILE A 20 2.52 10.50 11.77
N ALA A 21 1.67 11.43 11.34
CA ALA A 21 0.60 11.99 12.15
C ALA A 21 -0.75 11.90 11.43
N LYS A 22 -1.83 11.67 12.20
CA LYS A 22 -3.22 11.75 11.73
C LYS A 22 -4.01 12.61 12.72
N GLY A 23 -4.61 13.68 12.22
CA GLY A 23 -5.37 14.60 13.09
C GLY A 23 -4.53 15.25 14.20
N GLY A 24 -3.24 15.54 13.94
CA GLY A 24 -2.32 16.11 14.92
C GLY A 24 -1.74 15.10 15.93
N VAL A 25 -2.12 13.83 15.84
CA VAL A 25 -1.60 12.77 16.72
C VAL A 25 -0.39 12.11 16.08
N PRO A 26 0.80 12.11 16.72
CA PRO A 26 2.02 11.51 16.19
C PRO A 26 1.98 9.97 16.30
N GLN A 27 1.28 9.32 15.37
CA GLN A 27 1.01 7.88 15.42
C GLN A 27 2.30 7.05 15.40
N GLY A 28 3.31 7.44 14.62
CA GLY A 28 4.59 6.72 14.57
C GLY A 28 5.29 6.69 15.94
N LEU A 29 5.29 7.81 16.65
CA LEU A 29 5.85 7.91 17.99
C LEU A 29 5.07 7.09 19.02
N LEU A 30 3.73 7.15 18.97
CA LEU A 30 2.88 6.38 19.88
C LEU A 30 3.05 4.87 19.65
N TRP A 31 3.14 4.46 18.38
CA TRP A 31 3.40 3.07 18.02
C TRP A 31 4.78 2.61 18.53
N SER A 32 5.82 3.40 18.32
CA SER A 32 7.17 3.12 18.85
C SER A 32 7.15 2.93 20.37
N LYS A 33 6.52 3.85 21.12
CA LYS A 33 6.40 3.76 22.58
C LYS A 33 5.62 2.52 23.04
N ALA A 34 4.52 2.21 22.37
CA ALA A 34 3.72 1.02 22.68
C ALA A 34 4.51 -0.26 22.45
N LEU A 35 5.26 -0.34 21.34
CA LEU A 35 6.07 -1.50 21.00
C LEU A 35 7.21 -1.72 22.00
N ILE A 36 7.92 -0.66 22.35
CA ILE A 36 8.99 -0.72 23.39
C ILE A 36 8.41 -1.20 24.71
N LYS A 37 7.27 -0.68 25.12
CA LYS A 37 6.60 -1.05 26.39
C LYS A 37 6.19 -2.51 26.41
N THR A 38 5.74 -3.07 25.28
CA THR A 38 5.15 -4.42 25.22
C THR A 38 6.14 -5.50 24.83
N ARG A 39 7.15 -5.17 24.03
CA ARG A 39 8.08 -6.14 23.43
C ARG A 39 9.57 -5.81 23.66
N GLY A 40 9.88 -4.61 24.15
CA GLY A 40 11.25 -4.14 24.37
C GLY A 40 11.85 -3.38 23.19
N GLU A 41 12.97 -2.71 23.45
CA GLU A 41 13.69 -1.90 22.46
C GLU A 41 14.26 -2.73 21.31
N ASP A 42 14.78 -3.92 21.59
CA ASP A 42 15.36 -4.81 20.57
C ASP A 42 14.33 -5.19 19.52
N TYR A 43 13.11 -5.53 19.94
CA TYR A 43 12.03 -5.85 19.01
C TYR A 43 11.61 -4.63 18.17
N LYS A 44 11.61 -3.44 18.75
CA LYS A 44 11.35 -2.19 17.99
C LYS A 44 12.42 -1.98 16.92
N GLN A 45 13.71 -2.26 17.23
CA GLN A 45 14.82 -2.16 16.26
C GLN A 45 14.67 -3.20 15.13
N GLU A 46 14.28 -4.44 15.46
CA GLU A 46 14.00 -5.48 14.47
C GLU A 46 12.87 -5.06 13.53
N MET A 47 11.77 -4.51 14.06
CA MET A 47 10.67 -4.00 13.26
C MET A 47 11.08 -2.82 12.37
N GLU A 48 11.93 -1.94 12.86
CA GLU A 48 12.46 -0.83 12.06
C GLU A 48 13.35 -1.34 10.92
N ALA A 49 14.19 -2.33 11.20
CA ALA A 49 15.01 -2.99 10.17
C ALA A 49 14.14 -3.71 9.14
N PHE A 50 13.07 -4.36 9.57
CA PHE A 50 12.07 -4.97 8.69
C PHE A 50 11.42 -3.93 7.78
N TYR A 51 10.90 -2.83 8.31
CA TYR A 51 10.28 -1.77 7.52
C TYR A 51 11.22 -1.17 6.47
N ARG A 52 12.52 -1.01 6.79
CA ARG A 52 13.52 -0.50 5.85
C ARG A 52 13.79 -1.43 4.66
N GLN A 53 13.45 -2.71 4.77
CA GLN A 53 13.65 -3.71 3.72
C GLN A 53 12.43 -3.88 2.82
N LEU A 54 11.26 -3.36 3.22
CA LEU A 54 10.04 -3.53 2.47
C LEU A 54 10.12 -2.87 1.09
N PRO A 55 9.71 -3.59 0.03
CA PRO A 55 9.58 -3.02 -1.30
C PRO A 55 8.43 -2.02 -1.37
N TYR A 56 8.54 -1.03 -2.24
CA TYR A 56 7.51 -0.02 -2.47
C TYR A 56 6.56 -0.36 -3.62
N VAL A 57 7.01 -1.20 -4.53
CA VAL A 57 6.27 -1.63 -5.71
C VAL A 57 6.48 -3.13 -5.91
N ALA A 58 5.40 -3.83 -6.18
CA ALA A 58 5.44 -5.17 -6.72
C ALA A 58 4.76 -5.18 -8.09
N PHE A 59 5.33 -5.88 -9.06
CA PHE A 59 4.69 -6.01 -10.35
C PHE A 59 5.04 -7.30 -11.06
N SER A 60 4.14 -7.68 -11.95
CA SER A 60 4.32 -8.72 -12.95
C SER A 60 3.75 -8.23 -14.29
N LYS A 61 3.83 -9.03 -15.34
CA LYS A 61 3.14 -8.70 -16.59
C LYS A 61 1.61 -8.56 -16.44
N HIS A 62 1.04 -9.04 -15.33
CA HIS A 62 -0.40 -9.14 -15.11
C HIS A 62 -0.94 -8.16 -14.05
N VAL A 63 -0.09 -7.60 -13.20
CA VAL A 63 -0.53 -6.69 -12.13
C VAL A 63 0.60 -5.79 -11.68
N ILE A 64 0.27 -4.56 -11.28
CA ILE A 64 1.13 -3.62 -10.56
C ILE A 64 0.46 -3.32 -9.23
N ALA A 65 1.21 -3.37 -8.14
CA ALA A 65 0.75 -2.99 -6.81
C ALA A 65 1.73 -2.03 -6.14
N CYS A 66 1.20 -0.98 -5.52
CA CYS A 66 1.93 -0.08 -4.63
C CYS A 66 0.98 0.46 -3.55
N HIS A 67 1.53 1.03 -2.46
CA HIS A 67 0.71 1.40 -1.32
C HIS A 67 -0.32 2.50 -1.65
N ALA A 68 0.10 3.62 -2.23
CA ALA A 68 -0.77 4.78 -2.38
C ALA A 68 -1.03 5.22 -3.82
N ALA A 69 0.00 5.27 -4.66
CA ALA A 69 -0.10 5.89 -5.97
C ALA A 69 0.97 5.41 -6.94
N PRO A 70 0.72 5.48 -8.25
CA PRO A 70 1.78 5.51 -9.24
C PRO A 70 2.60 6.80 -9.08
N PRO A 71 3.88 6.83 -9.51
CA PRO A 71 4.67 8.04 -9.53
C PRO A 71 4.03 9.16 -10.36
N THR A 72 4.10 10.38 -9.86
CA THR A 72 3.65 11.59 -10.56
C THR A 72 4.80 12.32 -11.27
N SER A 73 6.01 12.16 -10.76
CA SER A 73 7.23 12.66 -11.41
C SER A 73 7.78 11.69 -12.46
N PRO A 74 8.65 12.18 -13.36
CA PRO A 74 9.37 11.31 -14.29
C PRO A 74 10.12 10.20 -13.55
N THR A 75 9.88 8.96 -13.94
CA THR A 75 10.41 7.79 -13.25
C THR A 75 10.97 6.79 -14.26
N THR A 76 12.12 6.22 -13.94
CA THR A 76 12.76 5.16 -14.71
C THR A 76 12.81 3.86 -13.90
N PRO A 77 12.99 2.70 -14.53
CA PRO A 77 13.20 1.44 -13.82
C PRO A 77 14.37 1.50 -12.83
N ASP A 78 15.48 2.13 -13.21
CA ASP A 78 16.65 2.28 -12.34
C ASP A 78 16.35 3.08 -11.08
N MET A 79 15.52 4.11 -11.18
CA MET A 79 15.06 4.88 -10.00
C MET A 79 14.20 4.03 -9.06
N LEU A 80 13.44 3.09 -9.59
CA LEU A 80 12.65 2.16 -8.78
C LEU A 80 13.53 1.10 -8.11
N VAL A 81 14.56 0.62 -8.77
CA VAL A 81 15.55 -0.31 -8.20
C VAL A 81 16.36 0.37 -7.09
N ASN A 82 16.82 1.60 -7.34
CA ASN A 82 17.62 2.41 -6.42
C ASN A 82 16.71 3.42 -5.68
N ILE A 83 15.54 2.99 -5.26
CA ILE A 83 14.49 3.88 -4.74
C ILE A 83 14.92 4.64 -3.48
N LYS A 84 15.81 4.08 -2.68
CA LYS A 84 16.33 4.71 -1.45
C LYS A 84 17.06 6.03 -1.73
N ASP A 85 17.59 6.19 -2.94
CA ASP A 85 18.26 7.42 -3.39
C ASP A 85 17.25 8.47 -3.91
N ASN A 86 15.96 8.14 -3.92
CA ASN A 86 14.90 8.96 -4.48
C ASN A 86 13.77 9.23 -3.46
N PRO A 87 13.99 10.02 -2.41
CA PRO A 87 13.02 10.26 -1.34
C PRO A 87 11.71 10.87 -1.84
N LYS A 88 11.76 11.68 -2.89
CA LYS A 88 10.56 12.22 -3.54
C LYS A 88 9.69 11.10 -4.14
N LEU A 89 10.31 10.15 -4.82
CA LEU A 89 9.61 9.00 -5.41
C LEU A 89 9.01 8.11 -4.32
N ILE A 90 9.74 7.89 -3.22
CA ILE A 90 9.20 7.19 -2.05
C ILE A 90 7.92 7.89 -1.57
N ASN A 91 7.99 9.19 -1.33
CA ASN A 91 6.84 9.96 -0.84
C ASN A 91 5.64 9.87 -1.81
N GLU A 92 5.88 9.92 -3.11
CA GLU A 92 4.81 9.76 -4.12
C GLU A 92 4.13 8.39 -4.02
N LEU A 93 4.89 7.31 -3.91
CA LEU A 93 4.38 5.94 -3.86
C LEU A 93 3.59 5.61 -2.58
N ILE A 94 3.87 6.30 -1.46
CA ILE A 94 3.26 5.97 -0.16
C ILE A 94 2.27 7.02 0.37
N ASN A 95 2.24 8.24 -0.16
CA ASN A 95 1.41 9.33 0.37
C ASN A 95 0.50 9.99 -0.66
N THR A 96 0.81 9.88 -1.96
CA THR A 96 0.02 10.59 -2.98
C THR A 96 -1.37 9.94 -3.11
N ARG A 97 -2.36 10.78 -3.34
CA ARG A 97 -3.75 10.37 -3.55
C ARG A 97 -4.18 10.69 -4.98
N MET A 98 -5.24 10.04 -5.45
CA MET A 98 -5.80 10.38 -6.74
C MET A 98 -6.33 11.83 -6.74
N ARG A 99 -6.13 12.52 -7.85
CA ARG A 99 -6.65 13.86 -8.08
C ARG A 99 -8.19 13.83 -8.05
N ALA A 100 -8.77 14.80 -7.34
CA ALA A 100 -10.22 14.98 -7.22
C ALA A 100 -10.56 16.48 -7.22
N PRO A 101 -11.81 16.88 -7.42
CA PRO A 101 -12.21 18.30 -7.42
C PRO A 101 -11.80 19.06 -6.16
N ASN A 102 -11.89 18.42 -5.00
CA ASN A 102 -11.46 18.96 -3.71
C ASN A 102 -9.97 18.70 -3.40
N ARG A 103 -9.24 18.07 -4.31
CA ARG A 103 -7.81 17.73 -4.21
C ARG A 103 -7.15 17.92 -5.57
N PRO A 104 -6.76 19.15 -5.93
CA PRO A 104 -6.18 19.46 -7.23
C PRO A 104 -4.79 18.85 -7.46
N SER A 105 -4.05 18.58 -6.38
CA SER A 105 -2.80 17.82 -6.43
C SER A 105 -3.06 16.32 -6.29
N GLY A 106 -2.35 15.50 -7.05
CA GLY A 106 -2.47 14.05 -6.99
C GLY A 106 -2.23 13.39 -8.35
N TYR A 107 -2.22 12.06 -8.36
CA TYR A 107 -2.00 11.32 -9.59
C TYR A 107 -3.26 11.25 -10.46
N THR A 108 -3.04 11.00 -11.72
CA THR A 108 -4.04 11.03 -12.78
C THR A 108 -3.98 9.77 -13.65
N ARG A 109 -4.92 9.61 -14.57
CA ARG A 109 -4.86 8.61 -15.66
C ARG A 109 -3.52 8.66 -16.43
N GLY A 110 -3.00 9.87 -16.62
CA GLY A 110 -1.71 10.08 -17.31
C GLY A 110 -0.55 9.43 -16.59
N ASP A 111 -0.54 9.51 -15.25
CA ASP A 111 0.53 8.96 -14.43
C ASP A 111 0.47 7.42 -14.37
N ILE A 112 -0.73 6.85 -14.32
CA ILE A 112 -0.94 5.39 -14.46
C ILE A 112 -0.39 4.90 -15.81
N LYS A 113 -0.67 5.59 -16.92
CA LYS A 113 -0.16 5.25 -18.25
C LYS A 113 1.37 5.30 -18.29
N LYS A 114 1.98 6.35 -17.72
CA LYS A 114 3.44 6.49 -17.64
C LYS A 114 4.06 5.37 -16.80
N PHE A 115 3.42 5.01 -15.69
CA PHE A 115 3.91 3.94 -14.81
C PHE A 115 3.90 2.58 -15.50
N ARG A 116 2.79 2.23 -16.19
CA ARG A 116 2.74 1.02 -17.02
C ARG A 116 3.85 0.99 -18.09
N LYS A 117 4.09 2.14 -18.74
CA LYS A 117 5.16 2.28 -19.73
C LYS A 117 6.54 2.13 -19.09
N CYS A 118 6.78 2.74 -17.95
CA CYS A 118 8.03 2.63 -17.18
C CYS A 118 8.35 1.16 -16.85
N LEU A 119 7.36 0.40 -16.41
CA LEU A 119 7.50 -1.02 -16.08
C LEU A 119 7.42 -1.97 -17.28
N GLN A 120 7.27 -1.44 -18.50
CA GLN A 120 7.19 -2.19 -19.76
C GLN A 120 6.09 -3.26 -19.77
N VAL A 121 4.96 -2.98 -19.14
CA VAL A 121 3.79 -3.86 -19.10
C VAL A 121 2.68 -3.37 -20.04
N SER A 122 1.64 -4.19 -20.22
CA SER A 122 0.50 -3.86 -21.07
C SER A 122 -0.21 -2.59 -20.60
N LYS A 123 -0.83 -1.88 -21.53
CA LYS A 123 -1.71 -0.73 -21.22
C LYS A 123 -2.93 -1.14 -20.38
N SER A 124 -3.33 -2.39 -20.45
CA SER A 124 -4.43 -2.97 -19.70
C SER A 124 -3.99 -3.61 -18.37
N THR A 125 -2.68 -3.70 -18.07
CA THR A 125 -2.22 -4.28 -16.80
C THR A 125 -2.87 -3.56 -15.62
N PRO A 126 -3.56 -4.27 -14.73
CA PRO A 126 -4.20 -3.70 -13.55
C PRO A 126 -3.19 -2.99 -12.64
N VAL A 127 -3.61 -1.83 -12.13
CA VAL A 127 -2.87 -1.08 -11.09
C VAL A 127 -3.72 -1.07 -9.83
N ILE A 128 -3.20 -1.65 -8.77
CA ILE A 128 -3.86 -1.79 -7.48
C ILE A 128 -3.14 -0.90 -6.48
N VAL A 129 -3.88 -0.03 -5.82
CA VAL A 129 -3.38 0.84 -4.75
C VAL A 129 -4.26 0.75 -3.52
N GLY A 130 -3.76 1.24 -2.39
CA GLY A 130 -4.50 1.36 -1.14
C GLY A 130 -4.60 2.81 -0.67
N HIS A 131 -4.30 3.07 0.60
CA HIS A 131 -4.09 4.36 1.24
C HIS A 131 -5.30 5.31 1.30
N THR A 132 -6.16 5.33 0.29
CA THR A 132 -7.25 6.30 0.21
C THR A 132 -8.60 5.59 0.04
N PRO A 133 -9.44 5.54 1.10
CA PRO A 133 -10.80 5.04 0.96
C PRO A 133 -11.63 6.03 0.13
N LEU A 134 -12.59 5.53 -0.64
CA LEU A 134 -13.57 6.35 -1.34
C LEU A 134 -14.87 6.50 -0.56
N SER A 135 -15.20 5.55 0.30
CA SER A 135 -16.30 5.61 1.25
C SER A 135 -15.92 4.88 2.55
N VAL A 136 -16.77 4.99 3.56
CA VAL A 136 -16.60 4.28 4.84
C VAL A 136 -17.26 2.89 4.85
N ASP A 137 -18.09 2.60 3.82
CA ASP A 137 -18.93 1.41 3.80
C ASP A 137 -18.37 0.28 2.95
N ASP A 138 -17.27 0.52 2.24
CA ASP A 138 -16.64 -0.46 1.36
C ASP A 138 -15.12 -0.48 1.53
N THR A 139 -14.51 -1.53 1.02
CA THR A 139 -13.08 -1.84 1.12
C THR A 139 -12.41 -2.00 -0.23
N LEU A 140 -13.18 -2.08 -1.31
CA LEU A 140 -12.68 -2.37 -2.64
C LEU A 140 -13.46 -1.58 -3.69
N TRP A 141 -12.75 -0.85 -4.54
CA TRP A 141 -13.32 -0.09 -5.64
C TRP A 141 -12.59 -0.40 -6.94
N GLU A 142 -13.36 -0.66 -7.98
CA GLU A 142 -12.86 -1.01 -9.30
C GLU A 142 -12.99 0.17 -10.27
N ASN A 143 -12.08 0.24 -11.23
CA ASN A 143 -12.06 1.24 -12.31
C ASN A 143 -12.19 2.69 -11.79
N VAL A 144 -11.52 2.97 -10.68
CA VAL A 144 -11.64 4.24 -9.96
C VAL A 144 -11.21 5.42 -10.83
N GLY A 145 -12.03 6.48 -10.83
CA GLY A 145 -11.82 7.69 -11.62
C GLY A 145 -12.04 7.48 -13.10
N ASP A 146 -12.92 6.55 -13.48
CA ASP A 146 -13.18 6.12 -14.86
C ASP A 146 -11.90 5.63 -15.57
N ILE A 147 -10.96 5.11 -14.81
CA ILE A 147 -9.71 4.57 -15.32
C ILE A 147 -9.79 3.04 -15.32
N GLU A 148 -9.88 2.48 -16.50
CA GLU A 148 -9.92 1.04 -16.69
C GLU A 148 -8.72 0.34 -16.05
N ASN A 149 -8.99 -0.74 -15.33
CA ASN A 149 -7.98 -1.53 -14.60
C ASN A 149 -7.17 -0.70 -13.59
N HIS A 150 -7.84 0.25 -12.92
CA HIS A 150 -7.32 0.95 -11.77
C HIS A 150 -8.21 0.67 -10.55
N HIS A 151 -7.66 0.05 -9.52
CA HIS A 151 -8.41 -0.45 -8.38
C HIS A 151 -7.83 0.08 -7.08
N ILE A 152 -8.70 0.28 -6.08
CA ILE A 152 -8.30 0.65 -4.73
C ILE A 152 -8.75 -0.44 -3.75
N LEU A 153 -7.80 -0.89 -2.90
CA LEU A 153 -8.05 -1.75 -1.75
C LEU A 153 -7.73 -0.99 -0.46
N TYR A 154 -8.68 -0.93 0.46
CA TYR A 154 -8.51 -0.25 1.74
C TYR A 154 -9.29 -0.97 2.84
N SER A 155 -8.61 -1.54 3.81
CA SER A 155 -9.21 -2.45 4.79
C SER A 155 -9.18 -1.93 6.25
N SER A 156 -8.75 -0.67 6.47
CA SER A 156 -8.76 -0.13 7.81
C SER A 156 -10.13 0.35 8.17
N ASP A 157 -10.83 0.16 9.13
CA ASP A 157 -12.18 0.62 9.55
C ASP A 157 -13.35 0.03 8.74
N SER A 158 -13.09 -0.96 7.90
CA SER A 158 -14.15 -1.63 7.14
C SER A 158 -14.64 -2.86 7.88
N ARG A 159 -15.93 -3.18 7.70
CA ARG A 159 -16.49 -4.48 8.12
C ARG A 159 -16.09 -5.61 7.18
N TRP A 160 -15.37 -5.28 6.12
CA TRP A 160 -14.98 -6.16 5.06
C TRP A 160 -13.47 -6.11 4.82
N VAL A 161 -12.89 -7.23 4.48
CA VAL A 161 -11.55 -7.33 3.93
C VAL A 161 -11.66 -7.50 2.42
N GLY A 162 -11.06 -6.57 1.68
CA GLY A 162 -10.95 -6.66 0.23
C GLY A 162 -9.76 -7.53 -0.16
N VAL A 163 -10.00 -8.43 -1.12
CA VAL A 163 -8.96 -9.25 -1.75
C VAL A 163 -9.14 -9.20 -3.26
N MET A 164 -8.05 -9.09 -3.99
CA MET A 164 -8.05 -9.28 -5.45
C MET A 164 -7.21 -10.51 -5.78
N ALA A 165 -7.85 -11.53 -6.33
CA ALA A 165 -7.17 -12.69 -6.87
C ALA A 165 -6.87 -12.47 -8.36
N GLN A 166 -5.65 -12.78 -8.78
CA GLN A 166 -5.27 -12.76 -10.19
C GLN A 166 -5.10 -14.19 -10.69
N ILE A 167 -5.83 -14.54 -11.74
CA ILE A 167 -5.76 -15.85 -12.39
C ILE A 167 -5.59 -15.62 -13.89
N GLY A 168 -4.41 -15.94 -14.42
CA GLY A 168 -4.05 -15.59 -15.80
C GLY A 168 -4.03 -14.07 -16.01
N GLU A 169 -4.88 -13.58 -16.90
CA GLU A 169 -5.00 -12.14 -17.21
C GLU A 169 -6.19 -11.47 -16.51
N HIS A 170 -6.95 -12.22 -15.73
CA HIS A 170 -8.17 -11.74 -15.08
C HIS A 170 -7.94 -11.43 -13.60
N ILE A 171 -8.57 -10.36 -13.12
CA ILE A 171 -8.65 -9.97 -11.72
C ILE A 171 -10.05 -10.31 -11.21
N TYR A 172 -10.11 -10.97 -10.08
CA TYR A 172 -11.34 -11.32 -9.38
C TYR A 172 -11.37 -10.63 -8.03
N PRO A 173 -12.28 -9.66 -7.83
CA PRO A 173 -12.44 -8.98 -6.56
C PRO A 173 -13.30 -9.81 -5.60
N PHE A 174 -12.86 -9.91 -4.37
CA PHE A 174 -13.59 -10.57 -3.29
C PHE A 174 -13.71 -9.66 -2.08
N ARG A 175 -14.80 -9.80 -1.35
CA ARG A 175 -15.03 -9.15 -0.06
C ARG A 175 -15.38 -10.21 0.96
N TYR A 176 -14.66 -10.19 2.08
CA TYR A 176 -14.91 -11.09 3.21
C TYR A 176 -15.29 -10.29 4.44
N PRO A 177 -16.24 -10.73 5.25
CA PRO A 177 -16.52 -10.09 6.54
C PRO A 177 -15.28 -10.18 7.43
N VAL A 178 -15.05 -9.12 8.20
CA VAL A 178 -13.96 -9.10 9.18
C VAL A 178 -14.36 -10.02 10.34
N GLU A 179 -13.58 -11.06 10.57
CA GLU A 179 -13.71 -11.93 11.72
C GLU A 179 -12.78 -11.45 12.86
N SER A 180 -13.21 -11.64 14.10
CA SER A 180 -12.35 -11.37 15.24
C SER A 180 -11.19 -12.36 15.27
N LEU A 181 -9.96 -11.86 15.35
CA LEU A 181 -8.77 -12.68 15.54
C LEU A 181 -8.56 -13.11 17.00
N ILE A 182 -9.31 -12.56 17.94
CA ILE A 182 -9.17 -12.85 19.37
C ILE A 182 -9.26 -14.35 19.68
N PRO A 183 -10.24 -15.12 19.15
CA PRO A 183 -10.29 -16.56 19.39
C PRO A 183 -9.07 -17.29 18.84
N VAL A 184 -8.56 -16.85 17.68
CA VAL A 184 -7.36 -17.45 17.04
C VAL A 184 -6.12 -17.16 17.87
N ILE A 185 -5.95 -15.92 18.36
CA ILE A 185 -4.82 -15.52 19.20
C ILE A 185 -4.82 -16.32 20.50
N ASN A 186 -5.97 -16.42 21.15
CA ASN A 186 -6.11 -17.17 22.40
C ASN A 186 -5.81 -18.66 22.22
N SER A 187 -6.06 -19.25 21.05
CA SER A 187 -5.76 -20.65 20.76
C SER A 187 -4.27 -20.91 20.44
N LEU A 188 -3.45 -19.87 20.29
CA LEU A 188 -2.00 -20.01 20.04
C LEU A 188 -1.19 -19.95 21.34
N ASP A 189 -1.82 -19.56 22.45
CA ASP A 189 -1.21 -19.46 23.77
C ASP A 189 -1.44 -20.75 24.62
N ASP A 190 -2.20 -21.71 24.08
CA ASP A 190 -2.38 -23.08 24.60
C ASP A 190 -1.43 -24.07 23.88
#